data_0e349fc5748070e245d0e34e37ed8e4c
#
_entry.id   0e349fc5748070e245d0e34e37ed8e4c
#
_cell.length_a   1.000
_cell.length_b   1.000
_cell.length_c   1.000
_cell.angle_alpha   90.00
_cell.angle_beta   90.00
_cell.angle_gamma   90.00
#
_symmetry.space_group_name_H-M   'P 1'
#
loop_
_entity.id
_entity.type
_entity.pdbx_description
1 polymer ?
#
loop_
_entity_poly.entity_id
_entity_poly.type
_entity_poly.pdbx_seq_one_letter_code
_entity_poly.pdbx_strand_id
1 'polypeptide(L)'
;MRKNLIKEVSKFYNKSGWIIKNNISTDANLFEDLRKNSKHYIRLCRLRINKHIPKKGTNILDFASGPIQYKEYLSYSKNFAFRHCVDFSKDAIELAKKKLKSKGKYYHKNFFRIKFEKNFFDCSISLHTIYHIHKYDQKKAIIKLLNITKINSPVIVVYSNPNTLINKFKSIINYKNKKEQKIYFFCHPIKWWQQFENIADIKLYPWRSFSSQHQKIIFPNNIIGKFLFKIVFYCEEKFSNFFINNFQYYFIVLKKKKLS
;
A
#
# COMPACT_ATOMS: atom_id res chain seq x y z
N MET A 1 -1.35 -23.67 -9.51
CA MET A 1 -2.07 -22.73 -8.66
C MET A 1 -1.40 -21.36 -8.55
N ARG A 2 -0.13 -21.21 -8.10
CA ARG A 2 0.58 -19.91 -7.98
C ARG A 2 0.76 -19.14 -9.30
N LYS A 3 1.08 -19.82 -10.41
CA LYS A 3 1.22 -19.18 -11.74
C LYS A 3 -0.10 -18.61 -12.26
N ASN A 4 -1.23 -19.24 -11.95
CA ASN A 4 -2.55 -18.75 -12.35
C ASN A 4 -2.94 -17.46 -11.61
N LEU A 5 -2.65 -17.39 -10.33
CA LEU A 5 -2.90 -16.20 -9.51
C LEU A 5 -2.18 -14.94 -10.04
N ILE A 6 -0.89 -15.06 -10.36
CA ILE A 6 -0.12 -13.97 -10.96
C ILE A 6 -0.73 -13.55 -12.29
N LYS A 7 -1.17 -14.54 -13.12
CA LYS A 7 -1.84 -14.26 -14.39
C LYS A 7 -3.17 -13.53 -14.19
N GLU A 8 -3.97 -13.89 -13.18
CA GLU A 8 -5.25 -13.25 -12.87
C GLU A 8 -5.07 -11.78 -12.45
N VAL A 9 -4.16 -11.53 -11.50
CA VAL A 9 -3.83 -10.16 -11.05
C VAL A 9 -3.30 -9.33 -12.21
N SER A 10 -2.36 -9.87 -12.98
CA SER A 10 -1.80 -9.21 -14.17
C SER A 10 -2.88 -8.94 -15.23
N LYS A 11 -3.77 -9.91 -15.48
CA LYS A 11 -4.88 -9.77 -16.44
C LYS A 11 -5.85 -8.67 -16.05
N PHE A 12 -6.18 -8.55 -14.75
CA PHE A 12 -7.04 -7.49 -14.26
C PHE A 12 -6.42 -6.11 -14.52
N TYR A 13 -5.17 -5.92 -14.08
CA TYR A 13 -4.51 -4.62 -14.20
C TYR A 13 -4.15 -4.26 -15.66
N ASN A 14 -3.78 -5.21 -16.50
CA ASN A 14 -3.51 -4.95 -17.92
C ASN A 14 -4.77 -4.74 -18.75
N LYS A 15 -5.92 -5.38 -18.38
CA LYS A 15 -7.15 -5.27 -19.19
C LYS A 15 -8.09 -4.16 -18.73
N SER A 16 -8.09 -3.81 -17.45
CA SER A 16 -9.10 -2.89 -16.92
C SER A 16 -8.62 -1.93 -15.84
N GLY A 17 -7.67 -2.33 -14.99
CA GLY A 17 -7.33 -1.55 -13.78
C GLY A 17 -6.84 -0.13 -14.08
N TRP A 18 -6.05 0.03 -15.12
CA TRP A 18 -5.45 1.32 -15.48
C TRP A 18 -6.10 2.05 -16.66
N ILE A 19 -7.26 1.57 -17.15
CA ILE A 19 -8.05 2.32 -18.13
C ILE A 19 -8.52 3.62 -17.48
N ILE A 20 -8.22 4.74 -18.16
CA ILE A 20 -8.61 6.07 -17.70
C ILE A 20 -9.88 6.49 -18.44
N LYS A 21 -10.95 6.76 -17.67
CA LYS A 21 -12.19 7.39 -18.16
C LYS A 21 -12.42 8.65 -17.35
N ASN A 22 -12.65 9.79 -18.02
CA ASN A 22 -12.85 11.10 -17.37
C ASN A 22 -11.73 11.45 -16.37
N ASN A 23 -10.47 11.24 -16.75
CA ASN A 23 -9.27 11.46 -15.93
C ASN A 23 -9.19 10.58 -14.63
N ILE A 24 -10.01 9.54 -14.52
CA ILE A 24 -10.05 8.64 -13.37
C ILE A 24 -9.79 7.22 -13.87
N SER A 25 -8.87 6.50 -13.20
CA SER A 25 -8.62 5.08 -13.52
C SER A 25 -9.78 4.21 -13.01
N THR A 26 -9.98 3.07 -13.65
CA THR A 26 -10.96 2.06 -13.19
C THR A 26 -10.66 1.61 -11.77
N ASP A 27 -9.39 1.43 -11.43
CA ASP A 27 -8.93 1.08 -10.07
C ASP A 27 -9.41 2.13 -9.04
N ALA A 28 -9.21 3.43 -9.32
CA ALA A 28 -9.68 4.49 -8.43
C ALA A 28 -11.20 4.50 -8.26
N ASN A 29 -11.95 4.27 -9.33
CA ASN A 29 -13.42 4.20 -9.27
C ASN A 29 -13.92 3.06 -8.38
N LEU A 30 -13.22 1.91 -8.41
CA LEU A 30 -13.59 0.73 -7.65
C LEU A 30 -13.18 0.81 -6.17
N PHE A 31 -12.01 1.35 -5.89
CA PHE A 31 -11.38 1.23 -4.57
C PHE A 31 -11.19 2.54 -3.80
N GLU A 32 -11.53 3.69 -4.40
CA GLU A 32 -11.40 4.98 -3.72
C GLU A 32 -12.74 5.69 -3.49
N ASP A 33 -12.81 6.46 -2.42
CA ASP A 33 -13.90 7.41 -2.22
C ASP A 33 -13.53 8.72 -2.91
N LEU A 34 -14.11 8.95 -4.10
CA LEU A 34 -13.79 10.10 -4.95
C LEU A 34 -14.62 11.35 -4.61
N ARG A 35 -15.49 11.29 -3.57
CA ARG A 35 -16.33 12.41 -3.17
C ARG A 35 -15.49 13.60 -2.68
N LYS A 36 -16.05 14.81 -2.86
CA LYS A 36 -15.35 16.06 -2.53
C LYS A 36 -15.00 16.17 -1.04
N ASN A 37 -15.87 15.67 -0.16
CA ASN A 37 -15.69 15.73 1.30
C ASN A 37 -14.58 14.81 1.82
N SER A 38 -14.33 13.65 1.17
CA SER A 38 -13.30 12.67 1.57
C SER A 38 -11.90 12.99 1.04
N LYS A 39 -11.83 13.79 -0.04
CA LYS A 39 -10.60 14.03 -0.81
C LYS A 39 -9.45 14.54 0.05
N HIS A 40 -9.72 15.46 0.97
CA HIS A 40 -8.70 16.01 1.86
C HIS A 40 -8.17 14.96 2.85
N TYR A 41 -9.07 14.21 3.48
CA TYR A 41 -8.71 13.12 4.41
C TYR A 41 -7.84 12.06 3.72
N ILE A 42 -8.27 11.58 2.54
CA ILE A 42 -7.51 10.57 1.78
C ILE A 42 -6.12 11.09 1.41
N ARG A 43 -6.02 12.35 0.99
CA ARG A 43 -4.73 13.01 0.73
C ARG A 43 -3.84 13.02 1.96
N LEU A 44 -4.35 13.38 3.13
CA LEU A 44 -3.58 13.38 4.38
C LEU A 44 -3.12 11.96 4.77
N CYS A 45 -3.99 10.95 4.60
CA CYS A 45 -3.61 9.54 4.83
C CYS A 45 -2.42 9.14 3.96
N ARG A 46 -2.42 9.48 2.66
CA ARG A 46 -1.30 9.20 1.76
C ARG A 46 -0.02 9.91 2.17
N LEU A 47 -0.11 11.15 2.64
CA LEU A 47 1.05 11.94 3.06
C LEU A 47 1.70 11.44 4.36
N ARG A 48 1.03 10.60 5.16
CA ARG A 48 1.60 10.00 6.38
C ARG A 48 2.93 9.31 6.14
N ILE A 49 3.07 8.59 5.04
CA ILE A 49 4.30 7.89 4.68
C ILE A 49 5.52 8.81 4.57
N ASN A 50 5.34 10.05 4.13
CA ASN A 50 6.44 11.01 3.98
C ASN A 50 7.23 11.25 5.28
N LYS A 51 6.58 11.08 6.45
CA LYS A 51 7.25 11.22 7.77
C LYS A 51 8.29 10.12 8.01
N HIS A 52 8.22 9.01 7.28
CA HIS A 52 9.05 7.82 7.46
C HIS A 52 10.02 7.59 6.30
N ILE A 53 9.88 8.32 5.21
CA ILE A 53 10.81 8.31 4.07
C ILE A 53 12.01 9.17 4.41
N PRO A 54 13.25 8.74 4.13
CA PRO A 54 14.45 9.55 4.31
C PRO A 54 14.35 10.90 3.59
N LYS A 55 14.86 11.96 4.23
CA LYS A 55 14.85 13.32 3.66
C LYS A 55 15.67 13.45 2.37
N LYS A 56 16.64 12.54 2.16
CA LYS A 56 17.46 12.43 0.94
C LYS A 56 17.92 11.00 0.74
N GLY A 57 18.15 10.62 -0.50
CA GLY A 57 18.68 9.30 -0.88
C GLY A 57 18.98 9.23 -2.37
N THR A 58 19.67 8.19 -2.78
CA THR A 58 19.96 7.92 -4.19
C THR A 58 18.85 7.09 -4.82
N ASN A 59 18.50 5.95 -4.20
CA ASN A 59 17.61 4.97 -4.78
C ASN A 59 16.43 4.65 -3.84
N ILE A 60 15.20 4.84 -4.34
CA ILE A 60 13.99 4.34 -3.68
C ILE A 60 13.35 3.26 -4.55
N LEU A 61 13.03 2.12 -3.94
CA LEU A 61 12.25 1.08 -4.60
C LEU A 61 10.76 1.30 -4.36
N ASP A 62 9.98 1.17 -5.44
CA ASP A 62 8.51 1.13 -5.40
C ASP A 62 8.04 -0.20 -5.97
N PHE A 63 7.72 -1.13 -5.07
CA PHE A 63 7.27 -2.47 -5.42
C PHE A 63 5.77 -2.51 -5.66
N ALA A 64 5.39 -2.89 -6.88
CA ALA A 64 4.06 -2.77 -7.49
C ALA A 64 3.60 -1.31 -7.50
N SER A 65 4.42 -0.50 -8.19
CA SER A 65 4.29 0.95 -8.22
C SER A 65 2.97 1.45 -8.82
N GLY A 66 2.30 0.61 -9.61
CA GLY A 66 1.21 1.07 -10.44
C GLY A 66 1.66 2.24 -11.36
N PRO A 67 0.71 3.06 -11.84
CA PRO A 67 1.00 4.22 -12.68
C PRO A 67 1.43 5.47 -11.87
N ILE A 68 1.78 5.32 -10.58
CA ILE A 68 1.99 6.44 -9.63
C ILE A 68 0.77 7.37 -9.69
N GLN A 69 -0.36 6.82 -9.32
CA GLN A 69 -1.69 7.35 -9.63
C GLN A 69 -1.95 8.76 -9.06
N TYR A 70 -1.39 9.08 -7.90
CA TYR A 70 -1.70 10.30 -7.15
C TYR A 70 -0.48 11.21 -7.00
N LYS A 71 -0.71 12.53 -6.92
CA LYS A 71 0.35 13.54 -6.70
C LYS A 71 1.13 13.28 -5.41
N GLU A 72 0.45 12.80 -4.36
CA GLU A 72 1.08 12.44 -3.08
C GLU A 72 2.13 11.34 -3.27
N TYR A 73 1.89 10.39 -4.16
CA TYR A 73 2.83 9.31 -4.45
C TYR A 73 4.10 9.79 -5.17
N LEU A 74 4.01 10.88 -5.95
CA LEU A 74 5.21 11.52 -6.52
C LEU A 74 6.09 12.12 -5.42
N SER A 75 5.50 12.63 -4.33
CA SER A 75 6.27 13.23 -3.23
C SER A 75 7.20 12.25 -2.53
N TYR A 76 6.91 10.94 -2.55
CA TYR A 76 7.73 9.92 -1.88
C TYR A 76 9.15 9.82 -2.43
N SER A 77 9.36 10.16 -3.68
CA SER A 77 10.67 10.13 -4.31
C SER A 77 11.25 11.51 -4.65
N LYS A 78 10.63 12.59 -4.15
CA LYS A 78 11.04 13.96 -4.47
C LYS A 78 12.53 14.21 -4.22
N ASN A 79 13.05 13.67 -3.12
CA ASN A 79 14.41 13.88 -2.64
C ASN A 79 15.35 12.70 -2.96
N PHE A 80 14.96 11.83 -3.90
CA PHE A 80 15.80 10.74 -4.37
C PHE A 80 16.27 11.02 -5.80
N ALA A 81 17.45 10.53 -6.13
CA ALA A 81 17.95 10.62 -7.49
C ALA A 81 17.12 9.74 -8.44
N PHE A 82 16.82 8.49 -8.00
CA PHE A 82 16.07 7.53 -8.80
C PHE A 82 14.97 6.84 -8.01
N ARG A 83 13.79 6.65 -8.66
CA ARG A 83 12.72 5.76 -8.20
C ARG A 83 12.67 4.54 -9.11
N HIS A 84 12.87 3.37 -8.52
CA HIS A 84 12.83 2.08 -9.19
C HIS A 84 11.42 1.50 -9.11
N CYS A 85 10.67 1.59 -10.20
CA CYS A 85 9.30 1.11 -10.30
C CYS A 85 9.27 -0.32 -10.81
N VAL A 86 8.75 -1.24 -10.00
CA VAL A 86 8.54 -2.63 -10.38
C VAL A 86 7.05 -2.90 -10.47
N ASP A 87 6.56 -3.33 -11.61
CA ASP A 87 5.15 -3.71 -11.78
C ASP A 87 4.98 -4.83 -12.82
N PHE A 88 3.87 -5.58 -12.70
CA PHE A 88 3.47 -6.58 -13.70
C PHE A 88 2.75 -5.98 -14.89
N SER A 89 2.12 -4.83 -14.72
CA SER A 89 1.36 -4.15 -15.74
C SER A 89 2.28 -3.30 -16.59
N LYS A 90 2.32 -3.59 -17.89
CA LYS A 90 3.03 -2.78 -18.88
C LYS A 90 2.47 -1.36 -18.90
N ASP A 91 1.15 -1.23 -18.89
CA ASP A 91 0.47 0.07 -18.93
C ASP A 91 0.79 0.92 -17.70
N ALA A 92 0.84 0.30 -16.51
CA ALA A 92 1.25 0.98 -15.28
C ALA A 92 2.67 1.53 -15.40
N ILE A 93 3.60 0.73 -15.91
CA ILE A 93 5.01 1.13 -16.11
C ILE A 93 5.12 2.29 -17.12
N GLU A 94 4.41 2.22 -18.24
CA GLU A 94 4.42 3.31 -19.24
C GLU A 94 3.83 4.62 -18.68
N LEU A 95 2.76 4.53 -17.89
CA LEU A 95 2.20 5.70 -17.22
C LEU A 95 3.14 6.26 -16.13
N ALA A 96 3.81 5.41 -15.38
CA ALA A 96 4.82 5.82 -14.40
C ALA A 96 6.01 6.52 -15.09
N LYS A 97 6.44 6.00 -16.24
CA LYS A 97 7.51 6.57 -17.08
C LYS A 97 7.19 8.00 -17.53
N LYS A 98 5.97 8.25 -17.99
CA LYS A 98 5.51 9.60 -18.36
C LYS A 98 5.61 10.59 -17.20
N LYS A 99 5.38 10.14 -15.94
CA LYS A 99 5.38 10.98 -14.74
C LYS A 99 6.77 11.23 -14.16
N LEU A 100 7.62 10.21 -14.11
CA LEU A 100 8.95 10.30 -13.48
C LEU A 100 10.06 10.69 -14.47
N LYS A 101 9.84 10.48 -15.78
CA LYS A 101 10.81 10.78 -16.85
C LYS A 101 12.20 10.18 -16.53
N SER A 102 13.27 10.97 -16.54
CA SER A 102 14.65 10.54 -16.26
C SER A 102 14.91 10.09 -14.81
N LYS A 103 14.05 10.48 -13.85
CA LYS A 103 14.16 10.05 -12.46
C LYS A 103 13.66 8.63 -12.19
N GLY A 104 13.05 7.97 -13.19
CA GLY A 104 12.50 6.62 -13.05
C GLY A 104 13.44 5.55 -13.62
N LYS A 105 13.53 4.40 -12.93
CA LYS A 105 14.06 3.13 -13.43
C LYS A 105 12.89 2.13 -13.46
N TYR A 106 12.66 1.45 -14.58
CA TYR A 106 11.40 0.78 -14.85
C TYR A 106 11.60 -0.71 -15.09
N TYR A 107 10.87 -1.55 -14.37
CA TYR A 107 10.98 -3.01 -14.42
C TYR A 107 9.59 -3.62 -14.61
N HIS A 108 9.23 -3.90 -15.87
CA HIS A 108 8.05 -4.71 -16.21
C HIS A 108 8.37 -6.19 -16.01
N LYS A 109 8.48 -6.63 -14.76
CA LYS A 109 8.90 -8.00 -14.39
C LYS A 109 8.29 -8.44 -13.06
N ASN A 110 8.28 -9.76 -12.86
CA ASN A 110 8.00 -10.34 -11.55
C ASN A 110 9.11 -9.93 -10.56
N PHE A 111 8.74 -9.28 -9.45
CA PHE A 111 9.65 -8.84 -8.41
C PHE A 111 10.58 -9.96 -7.92
N PHE A 112 10.06 -11.19 -7.77
CA PHE A 112 10.86 -12.32 -7.30
C PHE A 112 11.96 -12.76 -8.28
N ARG A 113 11.84 -12.41 -9.57
CA ARG A 113 12.82 -12.74 -10.61
C ARG A 113 13.85 -11.65 -10.87
N ILE A 114 13.68 -10.46 -10.30
CA ILE A 114 14.66 -9.38 -10.45
C ILE A 114 15.76 -9.59 -9.42
N LYS A 115 17.01 -9.58 -9.87
CA LYS A 115 18.19 -9.57 -9.00
C LYS A 115 18.56 -8.11 -8.71
N PHE A 116 18.35 -7.67 -7.49
CA PHE A 116 18.90 -6.41 -6.97
C PHE A 116 20.04 -6.73 -6.01
N GLU A 117 21.01 -5.86 -5.93
CA GLU A 117 22.10 -5.96 -4.96
C GLU A 117 21.59 -5.84 -3.52
N LYS A 118 22.26 -6.50 -2.60
CA LYS A 118 21.98 -6.34 -1.16
C LYS A 118 22.30 -4.91 -0.74
N ASN A 119 21.48 -4.34 0.14
CA ASN A 119 21.69 -2.99 0.70
C ASN A 119 21.78 -1.88 -0.36
N PHE A 120 21.08 -2.01 -1.47
CA PHE A 120 21.12 -1.04 -2.57
C PHE A 120 20.17 0.15 -2.35
N PHE A 121 18.98 -0.09 -1.83
CA PHE A 121 17.95 0.94 -1.70
C PHE A 121 18.04 1.71 -0.38
N ASP A 122 17.94 3.04 -0.45
CA ASP A 122 17.84 3.91 0.73
C ASP A 122 16.44 3.88 1.36
N CYS A 123 15.44 3.42 0.61
CA CYS A 123 14.07 3.20 1.06
C CYS A 123 13.38 2.22 0.11
N SER A 124 12.51 1.37 0.64
CA SER A 124 11.61 0.55 -0.17
C SER A 124 10.17 0.75 0.26
N ILE A 125 9.26 0.93 -0.70
CA ILE A 125 7.83 1.08 -0.44
C ILE A 125 7.03 0.01 -1.19
N SER A 126 5.94 -0.45 -0.59
CA SER A 126 4.95 -1.35 -1.21
C SER A 126 3.56 -0.99 -0.69
N LEU A 127 2.75 -0.37 -1.56
CA LEU A 127 1.46 0.17 -1.18
C LEU A 127 0.34 -0.75 -1.64
N HIS A 128 -0.43 -1.29 -0.68
CA HIS A 128 -1.62 -2.11 -0.98
C HIS A 128 -1.36 -3.35 -1.86
N THR A 129 -0.17 -3.94 -1.80
CA THR A 129 0.25 -5.01 -2.73
C THR A 129 0.47 -6.35 -2.06
N ILE A 130 1.13 -6.37 -0.90
CA ILE A 130 1.59 -7.63 -0.28
C ILE A 130 0.45 -8.63 -0.09
N TYR A 131 -0.75 -8.19 0.25
CA TYR A 131 -1.91 -9.04 0.42
C TYR A 131 -2.52 -9.60 -0.90
N HIS A 132 -2.04 -9.15 -2.06
CA HIS A 132 -2.33 -9.75 -3.38
C HIS A 132 -1.31 -10.82 -3.78
N ILE A 133 -0.23 -10.97 -3.01
CA ILE A 133 0.72 -12.07 -3.14
C ILE A 133 0.13 -13.31 -2.45
N HIS A 134 0.38 -14.49 -3.01
CA HIS A 134 -0.06 -15.73 -2.39
C HIS A 134 0.46 -15.84 -0.94
N LYS A 135 -0.40 -16.24 0.00
CA LYS A 135 -0.14 -16.20 1.45
C LYS A 135 1.22 -16.77 1.87
N TYR A 136 1.68 -17.85 1.25
CA TYR A 136 2.98 -18.48 1.54
C TYR A 136 4.19 -17.75 0.93
N ASP A 137 3.98 -16.81 0.02
CA ASP A 137 5.05 -16.03 -0.61
C ASP A 137 5.16 -14.61 -0.04
N GLN A 138 4.21 -14.16 0.80
CA GLN A 138 4.24 -12.84 1.43
C GLN A 138 5.49 -12.66 2.31
N LYS A 139 5.84 -13.68 3.14
CA LYS A 139 7.07 -13.67 3.94
C LYS A 139 8.31 -13.49 3.07
N LYS A 140 8.41 -14.22 1.95
CA LYS A 140 9.52 -14.11 1.00
C LYS A 140 9.64 -12.71 0.41
N ALA A 141 8.50 -12.04 0.12
CA ALA A 141 8.50 -10.67 -0.39
C ALA A 141 9.09 -9.69 0.63
N ILE A 142 8.67 -9.78 1.90
CA ILE A 142 9.19 -8.94 2.98
C ILE A 142 10.68 -9.18 3.21
N ILE A 143 11.13 -10.42 3.29
CA ILE A 143 12.56 -10.76 3.44
C ILE A 143 13.37 -10.20 2.27
N LYS A 144 12.86 -10.32 1.04
CA LYS A 144 13.54 -9.75 -0.13
C LYS A 144 13.64 -8.24 -0.04
N LEU A 145 12.56 -7.53 0.33
CA LEU A 145 12.57 -6.08 0.53
C LEU A 145 13.60 -5.67 1.57
N LEU A 146 13.66 -6.37 2.71
CA LEU A 146 14.66 -6.11 3.76
C LEU A 146 16.10 -6.35 3.28
N ASN A 147 16.34 -7.40 2.49
CA ASN A 147 17.69 -7.74 2.03
C ASN A 147 18.25 -6.73 1.04
N ILE A 148 17.42 -6.18 0.15
CA ILE A 148 17.85 -5.21 -0.87
C ILE A 148 17.83 -3.76 -0.35
N THR A 149 17.19 -3.51 0.79
CA THR A 149 17.20 -2.20 1.45
C THR A 149 18.38 -2.12 2.43
N LYS A 150 19.04 -0.97 2.51
CA LYS A 150 20.18 -0.72 3.40
C LYS A 150 19.81 -0.99 4.86
N ILE A 151 20.81 -1.32 5.66
CA ILE A 151 20.67 -1.49 7.11
C ILE A 151 20.14 -0.17 7.69
N ASN A 152 19.24 -0.23 8.68
CA ASN A 152 18.55 0.90 9.30
C ASN A 152 17.70 1.77 8.36
N SER A 153 17.64 1.44 7.06
CA SER A 153 16.79 2.13 6.10
C SER A 153 15.37 1.54 6.08
N PRO A 154 14.32 2.37 5.84
CA PRO A 154 12.95 1.92 5.99
C PRO A 154 12.47 1.08 4.79
N VAL A 155 11.83 -0.03 5.10
CA VAL A 155 10.88 -0.74 4.23
C VAL A 155 9.48 -0.39 4.73
N ILE A 156 8.68 0.26 3.91
CA ILE A 156 7.34 0.74 4.26
C ILE A 156 6.29 -0.05 3.48
N VAL A 157 5.38 -0.70 4.20
CA VAL A 157 4.34 -1.55 3.61
C VAL A 157 2.97 -1.10 4.09
N VAL A 158 2.08 -0.71 3.17
CA VAL A 158 0.66 -0.53 3.50
C VAL A 158 -0.04 -1.87 3.42
N TYR A 159 -0.73 -2.24 4.50
CA TYR A 159 -1.37 -3.54 4.66
C TYR A 159 -2.79 -3.44 5.20
N SER A 160 -3.57 -4.50 5.06
CA SER A 160 -4.95 -4.55 5.54
C SER A 160 -5.07 -5.45 6.77
N ASN A 161 -5.86 -5.02 7.75
CA ASN A 161 -6.18 -5.78 8.94
C ASN A 161 -7.40 -6.70 8.68
N PRO A 162 -7.27 -8.03 8.79
CA PRO A 162 -8.41 -8.93 8.65
C PRO A 162 -9.36 -8.89 9.85
N ASN A 163 -8.86 -8.48 11.03
CA ASN A 163 -9.56 -8.54 12.32
C ASN A 163 -10.18 -7.19 12.71
N THR A 164 -10.83 -6.50 11.76
CA THR A 164 -11.50 -5.22 12.06
C THR A 164 -12.74 -5.43 12.94
N LEU A 165 -13.15 -4.39 13.69
CA LEU A 165 -14.42 -4.40 14.43
C LEU A 165 -15.61 -4.74 13.53
N ILE A 166 -15.64 -4.19 12.32
CA ILE A 166 -16.69 -4.47 11.34
C ILE A 166 -16.70 -5.94 10.93
N ASN A 167 -15.52 -6.54 10.70
CA ASN A 167 -15.43 -7.95 10.34
C ASN A 167 -15.81 -8.86 11.51
N LYS A 168 -15.40 -8.51 12.73
CA LYS A 168 -15.81 -9.23 13.95
C LYS A 168 -17.33 -9.20 14.11
N PHE A 169 -17.96 -8.02 13.96
CA PHE A 169 -19.41 -7.89 14.04
C PHE A 169 -20.12 -8.71 12.95
N LYS A 170 -19.65 -8.63 11.70
CA LYS A 170 -20.19 -9.44 10.60
C LYS A 170 -20.09 -10.96 10.85
N SER A 171 -19.03 -11.41 11.51
CA SER A 171 -18.87 -12.84 11.86
C SER A 171 -19.87 -13.28 12.91
N ILE A 172 -20.18 -12.42 13.91
CA ILE A 172 -21.18 -12.71 14.96
C ILE A 172 -22.58 -12.88 14.37
N ILE A 173 -22.97 -12.04 13.40
CA ILE A 173 -24.29 -12.09 12.74
C ILE A 173 -24.34 -13.05 11.54
N ASN A 174 -23.32 -13.89 11.34
CA ASN A 174 -23.21 -14.82 10.20
C ASN A 174 -23.43 -14.17 8.83
N TYR A 175 -23.07 -12.91 8.67
CA TYR A 175 -23.24 -12.17 7.43
C TYR A 175 -22.31 -12.68 6.33
N LYS A 176 -22.84 -13.45 5.39
CA LYS A 176 -22.11 -13.91 4.20
C LYS A 176 -22.09 -12.83 3.12
N ASN A 177 -20.93 -12.26 2.86
CA ASN A 177 -20.77 -11.30 1.77
C ASN A 177 -20.67 -12.07 0.43
N LYS A 178 -21.68 -11.97 -0.42
CA LYS A 178 -21.74 -12.65 -1.74
C LYS A 178 -20.89 -11.94 -2.83
N LYS A 179 -20.07 -10.94 -2.49
CA LYS A 179 -19.26 -10.26 -3.51
C LYS A 179 -18.10 -11.17 -3.95
N GLU A 180 -18.12 -11.58 -5.21
CA GLU A 180 -16.96 -12.19 -5.85
C GLU A 180 -15.75 -11.27 -5.74
N GLN A 181 -14.68 -11.77 -5.13
CA GLN A 181 -13.39 -11.07 -5.14
C GLN A 181 -12.81 -11.15 -6.56
N LYS A 182 -12.79 -10.02 -7.26
CA LYS A 182 -12.23 -9.93 -8.61
C LYS A 182 -10.71 -10.18 -8.67
N ILE A 183 -10.01 -10.11 -7.52
CA ILE A 183 -8.56 -10.28 -7.39
C ILE A 183 -8.27 -11.03 -6.10
N TYR A 184 -7.28 -11.91 -6.10
CA TYR A 184 -6.81 -12.59 -4.90
C TYR A 184 -6.46 -11.58 -3.80
N PHE A 185 -6.96 -11.84 -2.61
CA PHE A 185 -6.76 -11.01 -1.43
C PHE A 185 -6.64 -11.90 -0.20
N PHE A 186 -5.50 -11.83 0.48
CA PHE A 186 -5.30 -12.55 1.73
C PHE A 186 -4.43 -11.72 2.68
N CYS A 187 -4.96 -11.44 3.88
CA CYS A 187 -4.25 -10.72 4.92
C CYS A 187 -3.96 -11.62 6.10
N HIS A 188 -2.73 -11.57 6.57
CA HIS A 188 -2.34 -12.13 7.85
C HIS A 188 -2.77 -11.19 9.00
N PRO A 189 -3.03 -11.72 10.21
CA PRO A 189 -3.29 -10.89 11.39
C PRO A 189 -2.05 -10.08 11.77
N ILE A 190 -2.22 -9.02 12.57
CA ILE A 190 -1.12 -8.11 12.96
C ILE A 190 0.04 -8.87 13.62
N LYS A 191 -0.24 -9.87 14.45
CA LYS A 191 0.78 -10.73 15.08
C LYS A 191 1.72 -11.42 14.08
N TRP A 192 1.30 -11.59 12.82
CA TRP A 192 2.16 -12.18 11.78
C TRP A 192 3.46 -11.39 11.54
N TRP A 193 3.47 -10.10 11.81
CA TRP A 193 4.65 -9.26 11.63
C TRP A 193 5.73 -9.53 12.67
N GLN A 194 5.41 -10.08 13.83
CA GLN A 194 6.35 -10.41 14.91
C GLN A 194 7.44 -11.39 14.46
N GLN A 195 7.17 -12.24 13.48
CA GLN A 195 8.17 -13.17 12.94
C GLN A 195 9.40 -12.49 12.31
N PHE A 196 9.37 -11.18 12.11
CA PHE A 196 10.49 -10.40 11.56
C PHE A 196 11.26 -9.62 12.63
N GLU A 197 10.85 -9.65 13.91
CA GLU A 197 11.44 -8.86 14.99
C GLU A 197 12.89 -9.22 15.29
N ASN A 198 13.30 -10.47 15.00
CA ASN A 198 14.68 -10.91 15.12
C ASN A 198 15.61 -10.28 14.06
N ILE A 199 15.09 -9.86 12.91
CA ILE A 199 15.88 -9.31 11.79
C ILE A 199 15.61 -7.84 11.50
N ALA A 200 14.54 -7.26 12.06
CA ALA A 200 14.15 -5.86 11.82
C ALA A 200 13.46 -5.25 13.03
N ASP A 201 13.64 -3.95 13.21
CA ASP A 201 12.80 -3.14 14.08
C ASP A 201 11.48 -2.85 13.35
N ILE A 202 10.35 -3.04 14.04
CA ILE A 202 9.01 -2.97 13.46
C ILE A 202 8.20 -1.91 14.20
N LYS A 203 7.62 -0.98 13.43
CA LYS A 203 6.66 0.00 13.94
C LYS A 203 5.44 0.04 13.05
N LEU A 204 4.25 0.07 13.67
CA LEU A 204 2.98 0.14 12.97
C LEU A 204 2.37 1.53 13.14
N TYR A 205 1.67 1.98 12.11
CA TYR A 205 1.02 3.29 12.06
C TYR A 205 -0.34 3.19 11.37
N PRO A 206 -1.34 3.99 11.74
CA PRO A 206 -2.60 4.01 11.03
C PRO A 206 -2.40 4.56 9.62
N TRP A 207 -3.02 3.90 8.63
CA TRP A 207 -3.04 4.40 7.26
C TRP A 207 -4.36 5.09 6.95
N ARG A 208 -5.46 4.32 6.97
CA ARG A 208 -6.81 4.77 6.68
C ARG A 208 -7.81 3.80 7.35
N SER A 209 -8.59 4.27 8.29
CA SER A 209 -9.44 3.40 9.11
C SER A 209 -10.58 2.75 8.32
N PHE A 210 -11.15 3.46 7.36
CA PHE A 210 -12.34 3.01 6.64
C PHE A 210 -12.04 2.72 5.18
N SER A 211 -12.57 1.59 4.66
CA SER A 211 -12.61 1.34 3.22
C SER A 211 -13.46 2.40 2.51
N SER A 212 -13.30 2.55 1.20
CA SER A 212 -14.11 3.50 0.42
C SER A 212 -15.60 3.25 0.55
N GLN A 213 -16.02 1.99 0.65
CA GLN A 213 -17.43 1.63 0.86
C GLN A 213 -17.92 2.10 2.23
N HIS A 214 -17.16 1.82 3.29
CA HIS A 214 -17.50 2.28 4.64
C HIS A 214 -17.52 3.81 4.74
N GLN A 215 -16.58 4.50 4.07
CA GLN A 215 -16.59 5.96 4.01
C GLN A 215 -17.88 6.49 3.40
N LYS A 216 -18.35 5.90 2.29
CA LYS A 216 -19.56 6.31 1.61
C LYS A 216 -20.83 6.11 2.43
N ILE A 217 -20.85 5.09 3.31
CA ILE A 217 -21.99 4.77 4.17
C ILE A 217 -22.01 5.65 5.44
N ILE A 218 -20.85 5.79 6.09
CA ILE A 218 -20.75 6.41 7.41
C ILE A 218 -20.71 7.94 7.32
N PHE A 219 -20.07 8.50 6.29
CA PHE A 219 -19.83 9.94 6.19
C PHE A 219 -20.71 10.57 5.11
N PRO A 220 -21.62 11.48 5.44
CA PRO A 220 -22.47 12.16 4.46
C PRO A 220 -21.63 13.02 3.49
N ASN A 221 -22.12 13.19 2.25
CA ASN A 221 -21.39 13.96 1.24
C ASN A 221 -21.69 15.46 1.33
N ASN A 222 -21.43 16.06 2.49
CA ASN A 222 -21.65 17.49 2.79
C ASN A 222 -20.58 18.03 3.74
N ILE A 223 -20.77 19.22 4.30
CA ILE A 223 -19.85 19.88 5.23
C ILE A 223 -19.68 19.08 6.53
N ILE A 224 -20.74 18.41 7.01
CA ILE A 224 -20.69 17.57 8.22
C ILE A 224 -19.76 16.40 7.99
N GLY A 225 -19.91 15.69 6.86
CA GLY A 225 -19.00 14.60 6.50
C GLY A 225 -17.55 15.04 6.36
N LYS A 226 -17.31 16.25 5.82
CA LYS A 226 -15.95 16.83 5.77
C LYS A 226 -15.38 17.09 7.17
N PHE A 227 -16.19 17.56 8.10
CA PHE A 227 -15.80 17.78 9.50
C PHE A 227 -15.52 16.45 10.21
N LEU A 228 -16.39 15.45 10.05
CA LEU A 228 -16.21 14.12 10.62
C LEU A 228 -14.90 13.47 10.13
N PHE A 229 -14.53 13.62 8.87
CA PHE A 229 -13.23 13.16 8.36
C PHE A 229 -12.04 13.82 9.05
N LYS A 230 -12.13 15.10 9.44
CA LYS A 230 -11.08 15.76 10.21
C LYS A 230 -10.97 15.16 11.61
N ILE A 231 -12.10 14.91 12.28
CA ILE A 231 -12.13 14.25 13.59
C ILE A 231 -11.52 12.86 13.50
N VAL A 232 -11.92 12.06 12.51
CA VAL A 232 -11.33 10.71 12.31
C VAL A 232 -9.83 10.78 12.12
N PHE A 233 -9.33 11.69 11.28
CA PHE A 233 -7.89 11.85 11.07
C PHE A 233 -7.15 12.20 12.37
N TYR A 234 -7.70 13.12 13.15
CA TYR A 234 -7.14 13.49 14.46
C TYR A 234 -7.13 12.30 15.44
N CYS A 235 -8.23 11.57 15.53
CA CYS A 235 -8.33 10.39 16.38
C CYS A 235 -7.36 9.27 15.95
N GLU A 236 -7.17 9.05 14.65
CA GLU A 236 -6.19 8.10 14.13
C GLU A 236 -4.75 8.47 14.55
N GLU A 237 -4.40 9.75 14.57
CA GLU A 237 -3.08 10.21 15.03
C GLU A 237 -2.95 10.09 16.57
N LYS A 238 -3.99 10.46 17.32
CA LYS A 238 -3.98 10.47 18.79
C LYS A 238 -4.05 9.08 19.40
N PHE A 239 -4.89 8.20 18.84
CA PHE A 239 -5.18 6.86 19.36
C PHE A 239 -4.70 5.76 18.40
N SER A 240 -3.49 5.91 17.87
CA SER A 240 -2.93 5.07 16.79
C SER A 240 -3.09 3.57 17.05
N ASN A 241 -2.74 3.10 18.24
CA ASN A 241 -2.82 1.67 18.58
C ASN A 241 -4.23 1.12 18.51
N PHE A 242 -5.22 1.89 18.95
CA PHE A 242 -6.63 1.51 18.85
C PHE A 242 -7.04 1.38 17.37
N PHE A 243 -6.68 2.35 16.54
CA PHE A 243 -7.04 2.34 15.13
C PHE A 243 -6.33 1.24 14.33
N ILE A 244 -5.06 0.97 14.61
CA ILE A 244 -4.30 -0.12 13.98
C ILE A 244 -4.97 -1.47 14.26
N ASN A 245 -5.34 -1.73 15.50
CA ASN A 245 -5.88 -3.03 15.91
C ASN A 245 -7.34 -3.27 15.49
N ASN A 246 -8.12 -2.22 15.26
CA ASN A 246 -9.56 -2.31 15.09
C ASN A 246 -10.10 -1.87 13.73
N PHE A 247 -9.27 -1.24 12.88
CA PHE A 247 -9.72 -0.69 11.60
C PHE A 247 -8.95 -1.27 10.41
N GLN A 248 -9.33 -0.82 9.19
CA GLN A 248 -9.05 -1.53 7.94
C GLN A 248 -7.59 -1.51 7.51
N TYR A 249 -6.95 -0.34 7.49
CA TYR A 249 -5.62 -0.22 6.91
C TYR A 249 -4.63 0.42 7.86
N TYR A 250 -3.47 -0.18 7.96
CA TYR A 250 -2.29 0.33 8.65
C TYR A 250 -1.08 0.24 7.72
N PHE A 251 -0.01 0.92 8.06
CA PHE A 251 1.28 0.67 7.42
C PHE A 251 2.34 0.29 8.44
N ILE A 252 3.29 -0.48 7.96
CA ILE A 252 4.40 -0.99 8.74
C ILE A 252 5.68 -0.36 8.22
N VAL A 253 6.52 0.08 9.14
CA VAL A 253 7.90 0.49 8.87
C VAL A 253 8.82 -0.54 9.49
N LEU A 254 9.55 -1.26 8.62
CA LEU A 254 10.56 -2.22 9.05
C LEU A 254 11.95 -1.64 8.74
N LYS A 255 12.86 -1.70 9.71
CA LYS A 255 14.25 -1.32 9.51
C LYS A 255 15.14 -2.52 9.83
N LYS A 256 15.87 -3.00 8.81
CA LYS A 256 16.76 -4.15 9.00
C LYS A 256 17.81 -3.86 10.05
N LYS A 257 17.94 -4.76 11.02
CA LYS A 257 18.99 -4.71 12.05
C LYS A 257 20.36 -5.05 11.45
N LYS A 258 21.41 -4.46 12.02
CA LYS A 258 22.76 -4.96 11.82
C LYS A 258 22.85 -6.27 12.60
N LEU A 259 23.03 -7.38 11.92
CA LEU A 259 23.33 -8.65 12.60
C LEU A 259 24.72 -8.50 13.19
N SER A 260 24.82 -8.69 14.49
CA SER A 260 26.10 -8.78 15.23
C SER A 260 26.89 -9.96 14.74
#